data_a3a7fd1a2fa06506f44589e2b5b9a2aa
#
_entry.id   a3a7fd1a2fa06506f44589e2b5b9a2aa
#
_cell.length_a   1.000
_cell.length_b   1.000
_cell.length_c   1.000
_cell.angle_alpha   90.00
_cell.angle_beta   90.00
_cell.angle_gamma   90.00
#
_symmetry.space_group_name_H-M   'P 1'
#
loop_
_entity.id
_entity.type
_entity.pdbx_description
1 polymer ?
#
loop_
_entity_poly.entity_id
_entity_poly.type
_entity_poly.pdbx_seq_one_letter_code
_entity_poly.pdbx_strand_id
1 'polypeptide(L)'
;MQKDDFPDGINAVIFLLHKPMHKPTGQGTSENVLSAVDPKVEGFFKKVDRHHSFKIGLDSCNVPGVINFCKSILPESLDTCEGGRYSCYIGADMIMVPCSFDQGRRYEVSLRDKTIEDAWNSEAFERFRDKMRGACPGCKKKDLCMGGCPLMPEIVICKNEKRKII
;
A
#
# COMPACT_ATOMS: atom_id res chain seq x y z
N MET A 1 9.14 19.50 0.53
CA MET A 1 9.22 20.19 -0.77
C MET A 1 9.12 21.69 -0.49
N GLN A 2 10.13 22.23 0.12
CA GLN A 2 10.38 23.66 0.12
C GLN A 2 11.31 23.88 -1.04
N LYS A 3 10.99 24.83 -1.94
CA LYS A 3 11.74 25.21 -3.14
C LYS A 3 12.43 24.03 -3.84
N ASP A 4 12.22 23.88 -5.06
CA ASP A 4 12.81 23.04 -6.10
C ASP A 4 14.25 22.52 -5.85
N ASP A 5 14.46 21.80 -4.74
CA ASP A 5 15.74 21.15 -4.40
C ASP A 5 15.91 19.81 -5.16
N PHE A 6 15.23 19.67 -6.27
CA PHE A 6 15.48 18.57 -7.18
C PHE A 6 16.50 18.96 -8.23
N PRO A 7 17.43 18.05 -8.61
CA PRO A 7 18.39 18.33 -9.68
C PRO A 7 17.72 18.73 -10.97
N ASP A 8 18.35 19.62 -11.73
CA ASP A 8 17.88 20.01 -13.07
C ASP A 8 17.76 18.79 -13.97
N GLY A 9 16.72 18.77 -14.82
CA GLY A 9 16.49 17.69 -15.77
C GLY A 9 15.76 16.46 -15.22
N ILE A 10 15.25 16.51 -13.98
CA ILE A 10 14.37 15.44 -13.46
C ILE A 10 13.10 15.33 -14.30
N ASN A 11 12.83 14.09 -14.77
CA ASN A 11 11.62 13.74 -15.48
C ASN A 11 10.48 13.33 -14.56
N ALA A 12 10.79 12.60 -13.49
CA ALA A 12 9.81 12.07 -12.55
C ALA A 12 10.39 11.90 -11.14
N VAL A 13 9.52 12.04 -10.14
CA VAL A 13 9.80 11.72 -8.74
C VAL A 13 8.78 10.72 -8.26
N ILE A 14 9.25 9.60 -7.68
CA ILE A 14 8.38 8.57 -7.14
C ILE A 14 8.49 8.59 -5.61
N PHE A 15 7.37 8.78 -4.95
CA PHE A 15 7.27 8.71 -3.49
C PHE A 15 6.81 7.31 -3.06
N LEU A 16 7.63 6.65 -2.27
CA LEU A 16 7.31 5.36 -1.68
C LEU A 16 6.85 5.57 -0.24
N LEU A 17 5.76 4.92 0.14
CA LEU A 17 5.31 4.92 1.52
C LEU A 17 6.25 4.06 2.38
N HIS A 18 6.79 4.66 3.45
CA HIS A 18 7.60 3.90 4.41
C HIS A 18 6.77 2.79 5.05
N LYS A 19 7.32 1.58 5.04
CA LYS A 19 6.71 0.39 5.63
C LYS A 19 7.63 -0.11 6.74
N PRO A 20 7.21 -0.05 8.01
CA PRO A 20 8.03 -0.52 9.11
C PRO A 20 8.24 -2.02 8.98
N MET A 21 9.50 -2.41 8.90
CA MET A 21 9.89 -3.82 8.89
C MET A 21 9.99 -4.28 10.34
N HIS A 22 9.15 -5.21 10.76
CA HIS A 22 9.31 -5.84 12.06
C HIS A 22 10.61 -6.61 12.09
N LYS A 23 11.56 -6.16 12.90
CA LYS A 23 12.75 -6.97 13.19
C LYS A 23 12.30 -8.23 13.94
N PRO A 24 12.97 -9.38 13.74
CA PRO A 24 12.66 -10.64 14.46
C PRO A 24 12.67 -10.49 16.00
N THR A 25 13.28 -9.42 16.51
CA THR A 25 13.40 -9.09 17.94
C THR A 25 12.19 -8.35 18.52
N GLY A 26 11.09 -8.16 17.77
CA GLY A 26 9.90 -7.47 18.26
C GLY A 26 10.04 -5.95 18.46
N GLN A 27 11.20 -5.38 18.19
CA GLN A 27 11.47 -3.94 18.28
C GLN A 27 11.31 -3.29 16.91
N GLY A 28 10.10 -3.29 16.38
CA GLY A 28 9.72 -2.44 15.26
C GLY A 28 9.39 -1.04 15.80
N THR A 29 10.19 -0.04 15.46
CA THR A 29 9.87 1.34 15.81
C THR A 29 8.71 1.81 14.94
N SER A 30 7.53 1.99 15.54
CA SER A 30 6.39 2.69 14.95
C SER A 30 6.64 4.19 14.74
N GLU A 31 7.83 4.66 15.08
CA GLU A 31 8.18 6.08 15.19
C GLU A 31 8.14 6.86 13.86
N ASN A 32 8.12 6.16 12.73
CA ASN A 32 8.12 6.80 11.41
C ASN A 32 6.88 6.49 10.57
N VAL A 33 5.81 6.00 11.17
CA VAL A 33 4.55 5.76 10.46
C VAL A 33 3.78 7.06 10.28
N LEU A 34 3.46 7.38 9.03
CA LEU A 34 2.67 8.58 8.71
C LEU A 34 1.24 8.41 9.20
N SER A 35 0.77 9.34 10.00
CA SER A 35 -0.62 9.38 10.47
C SER A 35 -1.47 10.26 9.58
N ALA A 36 -2.67 9.79 9.23
CA ALA A 36 -3.63 10.56 8.45
C ALA A 36 -4.13 11.85 9.16
N VAL A 37 -3.95 11.94 10.46
CA VAL A 37 -4.32 13.14 11.25
C VAL A 37 -3.18 14.14 11.36
N ASP A 38 -1.96 13.80 10.92
CA ASP A 38 -0.84 14.74 10.90
C ASP A 38 -1.06 15.80 9.81
N PRO A 39 -1.10 17.10 10.16
CA PRO A 39 -1.25 18.18 9.18
C PRO A 39 -0.18 18.19 8.09
N LYS A 40 1.02 17.66 8.37
CA LYS A 40 2.11 17.53 7.39
C LYS A 40 1.74 16.55 6.28
N VAL A 41 1.02 15.47 6.61
CA VAL A 41 0.55 14.48 5.63
C VAL A 41 -0.46 15.10 4.67
N GLU A 42 -1.45 15.81 5.19
CA GLU A 42 -2.40 16.57 4.35
C GLU A 42 -1.67 17.61 3.49
N GLY A 43 -0.73 18.34 4.08
CA GLY A 43 0.11 19.32 3.38
C GLY A 43 0.93 18.70 2.25
N PHE A 44 1.47 17.49 2.44
CA PHE A 44 2.18 16.74 1.41
C PHE A 44 1.26 16.41 0.23
N PHE A 45 0.10 15.78 0.47
CA PHE A 45 -0.82 15.42 -0.61
C PHE A 45 -1.39 16.63 -1.34
N LYS A 46 -1.64 17.76 -0.64
CA LYS A 46 -2.02 19.01 -1.29
C LYS A 46 -0.92 19.57 -2.20
N LYS A 47 0.36 19.32 -1.90
CA LYS A 47 1.46 19.70 -2.79
C LYS A 47 1.54 18.76 -3.98
N VAL A 48 1.39 17.44 -3.77
CA VAL A 48 1.34 16.43 -4.83
C VAL A 48 0.22 16.73 -5.84
N ASP A 49 -0.92 17.22 -5.36
CA ASP A 49 -2.11 17.53 -6.16
C ASP A 49 -1.98 18.81 -7.03
N ARG A 50 -0.84 19.51 -6.95
CA ARG A 50 -0.58 20.71 -7.76
C ARG A 50 0.10 20.36 -9.07
N HIS A 51 0.08 21.30 -10.00
CA HIS A 51 0.88 21.19 -11.22
C HIS A 51 2.39 21.24 -10.87
N HIS A 52 3.15 20.36 -11.49
CA HIS A 52 4.60 20.28 -11.40
C HIS A 52 5.23 20.26 -12.78
N SER A 53 6.48 20.74 -12.90
CA SER A 53 7.28 20.66 -14.14
C SER A 53 7.77 19.24 -14.44
N PHE A 54 7.62 18.32 -13.49
CA PHE A 54 7.99 16.91 -13.58
C PHE A 54 6.82 16.01 -13.19
N LYS A 55 6.89 14.74 -13.57
CA LYS A 55 5.87 13.76 -13.21
C LYS A 55 6.02 13.32 -11.75
N ILE A 56 4.90 13.14 -11.06
CA ILE A 56 4.89 12.55 -9.72
C ILE A 56 4.24 11.17 -9.79
N GLY A 57 4.97 10.17 -9.28
CA GLY A 57 4.47 8.82 -9.03
C GLY A 57 4.33 8.58 -7.52
N LEU A 58 3.35 7.76 -7.16
CA LEU A 58 3.11 7.29 -5.80
C LEU A 58 2.96 5.78 -5.84
N ASP A 59 3.54 5.06 -4.89
CA ASP A 59 3.27 3.62 -4.80
C ASP A 59 1.81 3.35 -4.43
N SER A 60 1.32 2.16 -4.75
CA SER A 60 -0.08 1.77 -4.51
C SER A 60 -0.50 1.85 -3.03
N CYS A 61 0.45 1.81 -2.10
CA CYS A 61 0.18 1.97 -0.68
C CYS A 61 -0.22 3.42 -0.31
N ASN A 62 0.12 4.41 -1.15
CA ASN A 62 -0.30 5.81 -0.99
C ASN A 62 -1.73 6.09 -1.48
N VAL A 63 -2.37 5.18 -2.21
CA VAL A 63 -3.71 5.39 -2.80
C VAL A 63 -4.75 5.84 -1.76
N PRO A 64 -4.82 5.29 -0.54
CA PRO A 64 -5.73 5.82 0.48
C PRO A 64 -5.51 7.31 0.78
N GLY A 65 -4.26 7.75 0.84
CA GLY A 65 -3.90 9.16 1.03
C GLY A 65 -4.34 10.03 -0.15
N VAL A 66 -4.04 9.58 -1.37
CA VAL A 66 -4.49 10.28 -2.60
C VAL A 66 -6.00 10.47 -2.59
N ILE A 67 -6.77 9.41 -2.39
CA ILE A 67 -8.24 9.44 -2.39
C ILE A 67 -8.80 10.37 -1.30
N ASN A 68 -8.10 10.52 -0.17
CA ASN A 68 -8.57 11.35 0.93
C ASN A 68 -8.19 12.82 0.80
N PHE A 69 -7.08 13.14 0.16
CA PHE A 69 -6.50 14.49 0.21
C PHE A 69 -6.31 15.15 -1.15
N CYS A 70 -6.22 14.39 -2.25
CA CYS A 70 -6.12 14.95 -3.60
C CYS A 70 -7.51 15.12 -4.22
N LYS A 71 -7.65 16.13 -5.07
CA LYS A 71 -8.91 16.48 -5.76
C LYS A 71 -8.78 16.44 -7.28
N SER A 72 -7.56 16.63 -7.80
CA SER A 72 -7.28 16.76 -9.22
C SER A 72 -6.89 15.43 -9.87
N ILE A 73 -6.57 14.41 -9.06
CA ILE A 73 -6.18 13.10 -9.56
C ILE A 73 -7.43 12.30 -9.94
N LEU A 74 -7.46 11.86 -11.19
CA LEU A 74 -8.56 11.06 -11.70
C LEU A 74 -8.54 9.64 -11.12
N PRO A 75 -9.69 9.10 -10.69
CA PRO A 75 -9.78 7.74 -10.16
C PRO A 75 -9.20 6.67 -11.10
N GLU A 76 -9.34 6.86 -12.41
CA GLU A 76 -8.87 5.94 -13.45
C GLU A 76 -7.33 5.84 -13.53
N SER A 77 -6.62 6.81 -12.93
CA SER A 77 -5.16 6.80 -12.85
C SER A 77 -4.62 6.15 -11.57
N LEU A 78 -5.48 5.58 -10.74
CA LEU A 78 -5.14 5.00 -9.45
C LEU A 78 -5.20 3.48 -9.51
N ASP A 79 -4.04 2.84 -9.34
CA ASP A 79 -3.95 1.39 -9.09
C ASP A 79 -3.76 1.13 -7.60
N THR A 80 -4.69 0.34 -7.05
CA THR A 80 -4.61 -0.09 -5.64
C THR A 80 -3.61 -1.21 -5.47
N CYS A 81 -3.50 -1.71 -4.23
CA CYS A 81 -2.59 -2.80 -3.89
C CYS A 81 -2.71 -3.99 -4.88
N GLU A 82 -1.62 -4.30 -5.56
CA GLU A 82 -1.52 -5.40 -6.53
C GLU A 82 -1.28 -6.75 -5.87
N GLY A 83 -0.79 -6.76 -4.64
CA GLY A 83 -0.44 -7.98 -3.93
C GLY A 83 -1.56 -9.01 -3.91
N GLY A 84 -1.25 -10.23 -4.30
CA GLY A 84 -2.20 -11.34 -4.40
C GLY A 84 -3.29 -11.18 -5.46
N ARG A 85 -3.31 -10.05 -6.20
CA ARG A 85 -4.28 -9.77 -7.29
C ARG A 85 -3.65 -9.83 -8.66
N TYR A 86 -2.51 -9.20 -8.83
CA TYR A 86 -1.75 -9.12 -10.09
C TYR A 86 -0.28 -9.44 -9.88
N SER A 87 0.21 -9.40 -8.64
CA SER A 87 1.59 -9.66 -8.28
C SER A 87 1.70 -10.57 -7.05
N CYS A 88 2.84 -11.23 -6.92
CA CYS A 88 3.25 -11.99 -5.75
C CYS A 88 4.75 -11.86 -5.54
N TYR A 89 5.23 -12.34 -4.43
CA TYR A 89 6.66 -12.45 -4.16
C TYR A 89 7.01 -13.92 -3.92
N ILE A 90 8.12 -14.37 -4.52
CA ILE A 90 8.67 -15.70 -4.31
C ILE A 90 10.09 -15.54 -3.75
N GLY A 91 10.29 -16.06 -2.55
CA GLY A 91 11.60 -16.08 -1.90
C GLY A 91 12.55 -17.14 -2.47
N ALA A 92 13.84 -17.01 -2.17
CA ALA A 92 14.86 -17.99 -2.57
C ALA A 92 14.63 -19.38 -1.95
N ASP A 93 13.86 -19.47 -0.89
CA ASP A 93 13.44 -20.69 -0.21
C ASP A 93 12.23 -21.37 -0.87
N MET A 94 11.79 -20.88 -2.03
CA MET A 94 10.62 -21.36 -2.78
C MET A 94 9.29 -21.16 -2.02
N ILE A 95 9.24 -20.15 -1.16
CA ILE A 95 7.99 -19.71 -0.52
C ILE A 95 7.38 -18.55 -1.30
N MET A 96 6.13 -18.70 -1.68
CA MET A 96 5.32 -17.68 -2.35
C MET A 96 4.40 -16.99 -1.34
N VAL A 97 4.40 -15.66 -1.38
CA VAL A 97 3.52 -14.80 -0.55
C VAL A 97 2.85 -13.72 -1.42
N PRO A 98 1.67 -13.21 -1.04
CA PRO A 98 0.97 -12.19 -1.83
C PRO A 98 1.73 -10.86 -1.94
N CYS A 99 2.59 -10.56 -0.99
CA CYS A 99 3.37 -9.33 -0.95
C CYS A 99 4.69 -9.56 -0.20
N SER A 100 5.80 -8.98 -0.68
CA SER A 100 7.12 -9.08 -0.04
C SER A 100 7.17 -8.57 1.41
N PHE A 101 6.17 -7.79 1.81
CA PHE A 101 6.01 -7.32 3.20
C PHE A 101 5.24 -8.30 4.10
N ASP A 102 4.81 -9.46 3.61
CA ASP A 102 4.28 -10.55 4.46
C ASP A 102 5.41 -11.34 5.15
N GLN A 103 6.22 -10.63 5.92
CA GLN A 103 7.38 -11.21 6.60
C GLN A 103 7.01 -12.21 7.71
N GLY A 104 5.81 -12.05 8.28
CA GLY A 104 5.23 -13.04 9.21
C GLY A 104 4.72 -14.29 8.52
N ARG A 105 4.82 -14.36 7.19
CA ARG A 105 4.41 -15.51 6.36
C ARG A 105 2.99 -16.00 6.64
N ARG A 106 2.10 -15.05 6.93
CA ARG A 106 0.68 -15.36 7.26
C ARG A 106 -0.10 -15.99 6.12
N TYR A 107 0.37 -15.74 4.89
CA TYR A 107 -0.25 -16.17 3.64
C TYR A 107 0.73 -16.94 2.76
N GLU A 108 1.73 -17.59 3.38
CA GLU A 108 2.73 -18.34 2.65
C GLU A 108 2.19 -19.60 2.01
N VAL A 109 2.77 -19.95 0.87
CA VAL A 109 2.57 -21.23 0.18
C VAL A 109 3.92 -21.74 -0.32
N SER A 110 4.27 -22.98 0.02
CA SER A 110 5.46 -23.64 -0.51
C SER A 110 5.26 -24.02 -1.97
N LEU A 111 6.24 -23.71 -2.81
CA LEU A 111 6.30 -24.13 -4.21
C LEU A 111 7.13 -25.41 -4.41
N ARG A 112 7.55 -26.08 -3.33
CA ARG A 112 8.33 -27.32 -3.45
C ARG A 112 7.51 -28.47 -4.05
N ASP A 113 6.20 -28.48 -3.71
CA ASP A 113 5.27 -29.54 -4.11
C ASP A 113 4.02 -28.99 -4.81
N LYS A 114 4.07 -27.72 -5.24
CA LYS A 114 2.94 -27.03 -5.87
C LYS A 114 3.41 -26.18 -7.03
N THR A 115 2.54 -26.03 -8.02
CA THR A 115 2.74 -25.03 -9.09
C THR A 115 2.47 -23.61 -8.58
N ILE A 116 2.95 -22.61 -9.32
CA ILE A 116 2.61 -21.20 -9.06
C ILE A 116 1.09 -20.99 -9.15
N GLU A 117 0.43 -21.65 -10.10
CA GLU A 117 -1.02 -21.57 -10.28
C GLU A 117 -1.78 -22.13 -9.09
N ASP A 118 -1.37 -23.29 -8.56
CA ASP A 118 -1.96 -23.87 -7.36
C ASP A 118 -1.76 -22.97 -6.13
N ALA A 119 -0.58 -22.40 -6.01
CA ALA A 119 -0.27 -21.48 -4.92
C ALA A 119 -1.07 -20.18 -5.02
N TRP A 120 -1.20 -19.63 -6.23
CA TRP A 120 -2.00 -18.43 -6.50
C TRP A 120 -3.49 -18.63 -6.18
N ASN A 121 -4.02 -19.83 -6.46
CA ASN A 121 -5.42 -20.19 -6.20
C ASN A 121 -5.62 -20.85 -4.83
N SER A 122 -4.62 -20.84 -3.96
CA SER A 122 -4.69 -21.43 -2.64
C SER A 122 -5.59 -20.64 -1.69
N GLU A 123 -6.09 -21.33 -0.66
CA GLU A 123 -6.85 -20.71 0.43
C GLU A 123 -6.08 -19.58 1.12
N ALA A 124 -4.75 -19.68 1.24
CA ALA A 124 -3.91 -18.64 1.84
C ALA A 124 -4.00 -17.32 1.06
N PHE A 125 -3.89 -17.38 -0.27
CA PHE A 125 -4.03 -16.21 -1.14
C PHE A 125 -5.48 -15.69 -1.17
N GLU A 126 -6.46 -16.57 -1.12
CA GLU A 126 -7.85 -16.17 -1.08
C GLU A 126 -8.20 -15.43 0.22
N ARG A 127 -7.74 -15.91 1.38
CA ARG A 127 -7.86 -15.18 2.65
C ARG A 127 -7.23 -13.78 2.61
N PHE A 128 -6.10 -13.63 1.89
CA PHE A 128 -5.50 -12.31 1.71
C PHE A 128 -6.39 -11.38 0.88
N ARG A 129 -6.95 -11.88 -0.24
CA ARG A 129 -7.88 -11.13 -1.10
C ARG A 129 -9.16 -10.77 -0.36
N ASP A 130 -9.68 -11.68 0.46
CA ASP A 130 -10.88 -11.46 1.28
C ASP A 130 -10.70 -10.32 2.28
N LYS A 131 -9.52 -10.17 2.87
CA LYS A 131 -9.24 -9.01 3.73
C LYS A 131 -9.38 -7.68 2.99
N MET A 132 -8.96 -7.61 1.73
CA MET A 132 -9.16 -6.41 0.92
C MET A 132 -10.62 -6.22 0.54
N ARG A 133 -11.31 -7.29 0.10
CA ARG A 133 -12.73 -7.27 -0.26
C ARG A 133 -13.63 -6.92 0.93
N GLY A 134 -13.31 -7.46 2.11
CA GLY A 134 -14.06 -7.25 3.33
C GLY A 134 -13.76 -5.93 4.05
N ALA A 135 -12.69 -5.23 3.67
CA ALA A 135 -12.29 -4.00 4.33
C ALA A 135 -13.32 -2.87 4.17
N CYS A 136 -13.45 -2.05 5.21
CA CYS A 136 -14.26 -0.81 5.19
C CYS A 136 -15.70 -0.98 4.67
N PRO A 137 -16.52 -1.87 5.23
CA PRO A 137 -17.90 -2.02 4.82
C PRO A 137 -18.65 -0.69 4.92
N GLY A 138 -19.39 -0.33 3.86
CA GLY A 138 -20.14 0.93 3.77
C GLY A 138 -19.32 2.19 3.43
N CYS A 139 -18.03 2.07 3.15
CA CYS A 139 -17.24 3.18 2.65
C CYS A 139 -17.51 3.40 1.15
N LYS A 140 -17.92 4.62 0.77
CA LYS A 140 -18.19 4.99 -0.63
C LYS A 140 -16.96 4.93 -1.55
N LYS A 141 -15.76 4.93 -0.97
CA LYS A 141 -14.47 4.90 -1.70
C LYS A 141 -13.85 3.50 -1.73
N LYS A 142 -14.58 2.49 -1.26
CA LYS A 142 -14.07 1.12 -1.09
C LYS A 142 -13.53 0.53 -2.40
N ASP A 143 -14.26 0.70 -3.48
CA ASP A 143 -13.93 0.09 -4.77
C ASP A 143 -12.62 0.65 -5.35
N LEU A 144 -12.29 1.90 -5.03
CA LEU A 144 -11.02 2.51 -5.40
C LEU A 144 -9.88 2.21 -4.42
N CYS A 145 -10.18 2.13 -3.12
CA CYS A 145 -9.17 2.07 -2.06
C CYS A 145 -8.89 0.64 -1.60
N MET A 146 -9.89 -0.26 -1.69
CA MET A 146 -9.85 -1.64 -1.17
C MET A 146 -9.36 -1.74 0.30
N GLY A 147 -9.61 -0.68 1.10
CA GLY A 147 -9.20 -0.63 2.50
C GLY A 147 -7.72 -0.35 2.77
N GLY A 148 -6.91 -0.20 1.72
CA GLY A 148 -5.46 0.02 1.84
C GLY A 148 -4.70 -1.28 2.11
N CYS A 149 -3.60 -1.21 2.87
CA CYS A 149 -2.73 -2.36 3.12
C CYS A 149 -3.37 -3.38 4.06
N PRO A 150 -3.59 -4.64 3.66
CA PRO A 150 -4.12 -5.68 4.54
C PRO A 150 -3.09 -6.26 5.51
N LEU A 151 -1.79 -6.03 5.26
CA LEU A 151 -0.71 -6.51 6.11
C LEU A 151 -0.36 -5.55 7.23
N MET A 152 -0.37 -4.25 6.91
CA MET A 152 0.07 -3.16 7.76
C MET A 152 -1.01 -2.08 7.84
N PRO A 153 -2.06 -2.30 8.62
CA PRO A 153 -3.17 -1.36 8.72
C PRO A 153 -2.74 0.01 9.27
N GLU A 154 -1.69 0.06 10.03
CA GLU A 154 -1.13 1.26 10.65
C GLU A 154 -0.57 2.26 9.62
N ILE A 155 -0.08 1.80 8.46
CA ILE A 155 0.45 2.71 7.42
C ILE A 155 -0.63 3.33 6.54
N VAL A 156 -1.89 2.94 6.70
CA VAL A 156 -2.95 3.38 5.79
C VAL A 156 -3.38 4.81 6.11
N ILE A 157 -3.12 5.71 5.18
CA ILE A 157 -3.41 7.14 5.30
C ILE A 157 -4.89 7.39 4.97
N CYS A 158 -5.76 7.17 5.96
CA CYS A 158 -7.21 7.35 5.82
C CYS A 158 -7.79 8.08 7.03
N LYS A 159 -8.63 9.09 6.78
CA LYS A 159 -9.35 9.85 7.83
C LYS A 159 -10.57 9.11 8.40
N ASN A 160 -10.96 7.98 7.84
CA ASN A 160 -12.13 7.24 8.31
C ASN A 160 -11.80 6.43 9.56
N GLU A 161 -12.16 6.94 10.72
CA GLU A 161 -11.98 6.28 12.03
C GLU A 161 -12.78 4.97 12.17
N LYS A 162 -13.84 4.78 11.37
CA LYS A 162 -14.65 3.55 11.36
C LYS A 162 -14.03 2.42 10.54
N ARG A 163 -12.78 2.53 10.18
CA ARG A 163 -12.02 1.51 9.50
C ARG A 163 -11.94 0.26 10.38
N LYS A 164 -12.86 -0.67 10.21
CA LYS A 164 -12.77 -1.99 10.79
C LYS A 164 -11.84 -2.84 9.93
N ILE A 165 -10.68 -3.13 10.46
CA ILE A 165 -9.83 -4.21 9.97
C ILE A 165 -10.44 -5.47 10.57
N ILE A 166 -11.08 -6.26 9.74
CA ILE A 166 -11.62 -7.57 10.08
C ILE A 166 -10.49 -8.59 10.00
#